data_77f157ecebc7c4fd5acfd4ee197f9cb3
#
_entry.id   77f157ecebc7c4fd5acfd4ee197f9cb3
#
_cell.length_a   1.000
_cell.length_b   1.000
_cell.length_c   1.000
_cell.angle_alpha   90.00
_cell.angle_beta   90.00
_cell.angle_gamma   90.00
#
_symmetry.space_group_name_H-M   'P 1'
#
loop_
_entity.id
_entity.type
_entity.pdbx_description
1 polymer ?
#
loop_
_entity_poly.entity_id
_entity_poly.type
_entity_poly.pdbx_seq_one_letter_code
_entity_poly.pdbx_strand_id
1 'polypeptide(L)'
;MSRRDFAQLFKFPISIMSTVSAATGFVAFTHALTWRLVPTSGAILVLAGAACALNEAQEYRRDALMDRTRLRPIPSGKISPIRVVAWSAILVLAALTALFLLGGSVAAGLGALAVLWYNGIYTYLKRVSSLAPVVGSLIGAIPPAIGWVCAGGVLDGPILSLSFFLLMWQVPHFWLLALRVSGDYEQAHFPTFVRAMGAGALSRVTFMWTAAAAASALLLPIFGLSNSPFLGLGLAAAGAWLTFVAWRALRAPGKQGFRQAFVAINYYAVLVMGAVILDAVLGR
;
A
#
# COMPACT_ATOMS: atom_id res chain seq x y z
N MET A 1 -14.73 -16.00 17.44
CA MET A 1 -13.67 -15.07 17.00
C MET A 1 -13.89 -13.73 17.67
N SER A 2 -12.87 -13.18 18.34
CA SER A 2 -12.96 -11.87 19.00
C SER A 2 -12.89 -10.73 17.98
N ARG A 3 -13.30 -9.49 18.38
CA ARG A 3 -13.12 -8.29 17.55
C ARG A 3 -11.63 -8.08 17.16
N ARG A 4 -10.72 -8.43 18.07
CA ARG A 4 -9.28 -8.35 17.86
C ARG A 4 -8.79 -9.34 16.79
N ASP A 5 -9.29 -10.59 16.83
CA ASP A 5 -8.95 -11.61 15.82
C ASP A 5 -9.44 -11.18 14.43
N PHE A 6 -10.65 -10.61 14.35
CA PHE A 6 -11.18 -10.08 13.08
C PHE A 6 -10.34 -8.93 12.54
N ALA A 7 -9.99 -7.95 13.39
CA ALA A 7 -9.14 -6.83 13.00
C ALA A 7 -7.75 -7.29 12.51
N GLN A 8 -7.20 -8.34 13.12
CA GLN A 8 -5.92 -8.92 12.75
C GLN A 8 -6.01 -9.66 11.41
N LEU A 9 -7.05 -10.47 11.19
CA LEU A 9 -7.29 -11.20 9.95
C LEU A 9 -7.44 -10.25 8.75
N PHE A 10 -8.21 -9.17 8.91
CA PHE A 10 -8.42 -8.15 7.88
C PHE A 10 -7.26 -7.16 7.74
N LYS A 11 -6.23 -7.27 8.59
CA LYS A 11 -5.07 -6.35 8.62
C LYS A 11 -5.53 -4.88 8.54
N PHE A 12 -6.42 -4.46 9.43
CA PHE A 12 -7.07 -3.14 9.40
C PHE A 12 -6.15 -1.96 9.05
N PRO A 13 -4.92 -1.84 9.59
CA PRO A 13 -4.05 -0.72 9.22
C PRO A 13 -3.75 -0.66 7.72
N ILE A 14 -3.51 -1.82 7.08
CA ILE A 14 -3.23 -1.90 5.64
C ILE A 14 -4.49 -1.57 4.83
N SER A 15 -5.64 -2.17 5.21
CA SER A 15 -6.93 -1.96 4.53
C SER A 15 -7.38 -0.50 4.63
N ILE A 16 -7.19 0.16 5.79
CA ILE A 16 -7.48 1.59 5.97
C ILE A 16 -6.58 2.44 5.07
N MET A 17 -5.28 2.16 5.00
CA MET A 17 -4.37 2.93 4.14
C MET A 17 -4.71 2.79 2.65
N SER A 18 -5.11 1.59 2.20
CA SER A 18 -5.62 1.39 0.84
C SER A 18 -6.90 2.19 0.60
N THR A 19 -7.79 2.25 1.59
CA THR A 19 -9.01 3.06 1.53
C THR A 19 -8.71 4.56 1.49
N VAL A 20 -7.76 5.04 2.29
CA VAL A 20 -7.33 6.45 2.28
C VAL A 20 -6.74 6.82 0.92
N SER A 21 -5.89 5.96 0.33
CA SER A 21 -5.33 6.25 -1.00
C SER A 21 -6.40 6.30 -2.08
N ALA A 22 -7.42 5.43 -2.01
CA ALA A 22 -8.55 5.49 -2.91
C ALA A 22 -9.42 6.74 -2.69
N ALA A 23 -9.65 7.12 -1.44
CA ALA A 23 -10.34 8.37 -1.11
C ALA A 23 -9.57 9.59 -1.65
N THR A 24 -8.23 9.55 -1.61
CA THR A 24 -7.40 10.61 -2.22
C THR A 24 -7.66 10.72 -3.72
N GLY A 25 -7.65 9.62 -4.47
CA GLY A 25 -7.98 9.64 -5.90
C GLY A 25 -9.40 10.12 -6.18
N PHE A 26 -10.36 9.68 -5.38
CA PHE A 26 -11.76 10.11 -5.50
C PHE A 26 -11.92 11.62 -5.29
N VAL A 27 -11.37 12.15 -4.19
CA VAL A 27 -11.48 13.58 -3.84
C VAL A 27 -10.67 14.46 -4.81
N ALA A 28 -9.52 13.99 -5.27
CA ALA A 28 -8.73 14.70 -6.27
C ALA A 28 -9.48 14.91 -7.59
N PHE A 29 -10.38 13.98 -7.97
CA PHE A 29 -11.23 14.14 -9.14
C PHE A 29 -12.44 15.02 -8.88
N THR A 30 -13.16 14.78 -7.77
CA THR A 30 -14.44 15.47 -7.51
C THR A 30 -14.24 16.87 -6.95
N HIS A 31 -13.07 17.21 -6.45
CA HIS A 31 -12.77 18.41 -5.67
C HIS A 31 -13.78 18.64 -4.51
N ALA A 32 -14.41 17.57 -4.01
CA ALA A 32 -15.43 17.63 -2.97
C ALA A 32 -15.56 16.32 -2.19
N LEU A 33 -16.04 16.41 -0.95
CA LEU A 33 -16.43 15.26 -0.14
C LEU A 33 -17.91 14.92 -0.46
N THR A 34 -18.14 14.15 -1.51
CA THR A 34 -19.49 13.74 -1.92
C THR A 34 -19.94 12.48 -1.18
N TRP A 35 -21.26 12.23 -1.10
CA TRP A 35 -21.81 11.04 -0.44
C TRP A 35 -21.31 9.72 -1.08
N ARG A 36 -21.00 9.72 -2.39
CA ARG A 36 -20.46 8.56 -3.12
C ARG A 36 -19.10 8.09 -2.61
N LEU A 37 -18.37 8.96 -1.92
CA LEU A 37 -17.10 8.62 -1.26
C LEU A 37 -17.29 7.51 -0.21
N VAL A 38 -18.42 7.51 0.52
CA VAL A 38 -18.68 6.54 1.60
C VAL A 38 -18.80 5.11 1.07
N PRO A 39 -19.71 4.79 0.12
CA PRO A 39 -19.80 3.43 -0.43
C PRO A 39 -18.54 3.03 -1.21
N THR A 40 -17.87 3.95 -1.91
CA THR A 40 -16.60 3.66 -2.58
C THR A 40 -15.52 3.24 -1.57
N SER A 41 -15.35 3.99 -0.50
CA SER A 41 -14.41 3.67 0.59
C SER A 41 -14.76 2.35 1.26
N GLY A 42 -16.05 2.09 1.48
CA GLY A 42 -16.54 0.83 2.05
C GLY A 42 -16.19 -0.38 1.17
N ALA A 43 -16.43 -0.28 -0.14
CA ALA A 43 -16.12 -1.35 -1.09
C ALA A 43 -14.61 -1.67 -1.11
N ILE A 44 -13.75 -0.65 -1.08
CA ILE A 44 -12.29 -0.83 -1.07
C ILE A 44 -11.81 -1.40 0.25
N LEU A 45 -12.37 -0.94 1.38
CA LEU A 45 -12.04 -1.48 2.71
C LEU A 45 -12.34 -2.97 2.79
N VAL A 46 -13.52 -3.38 2.30
CA VAL A 46 -13.93 -4.79 2.25
C VAL A 46 -13.04 -5.59 1.31
N LEU A 47 -12.75 -5.07 0.11
CA LEU A 47 -11.88 -5.75 -0.87
C LEU A 47 -10.47 -5.96 -0.32
N ALA A 48 -9.85 -4.92 0.24
CA ALA A 48 -8.51 -4.99 0.82
C ALA A 48 -8.47 -5.92 2.04
N GLY A 49 -9.47 -5.86 2.92
CA GLY A 49 -9.59 -6.74 4.07
C GLY A 49 -9.76 -8.20 3.67
N ALA A 50 -10.61 -8.49 2.69
CA ALA A 50 -10.84 -9.83 2.16
C ALA A 50 -9.57 -10.40 1.49
N ALA A 51 -8.86 -9.59 0.70
CA ALA A 51 -7.59 -9.97 0.10
C ALA A 51 -6.50 -10.25 1.15
N CYS A 52 -6.46 -9.47 2.24
CA CYS A 52 -5.55 -9.70 3.37
C CYS A 52 -5.88 -11.00 4.13
N ALA A 53 -7.16 -11.29 4.36
CA ALA A 53 -7.61 -12.52 5.00
C ALA A 53 -7.29 -13.75 4.13
N LEU A 54 -7.52 -13.65 2.82
CA LEU A 54 -7.15 -14.69 1.87
C LEU A 54 -5.63 -14.95 1.87
N ASN A 55 -4.81 -13.89 1.91
CA ASN A 55 -3.36 -14.02 2.02
C ASN A 55 -2.94 -14.73 3.32
N GLU A 56 -3.58 -14.46 4.47
CA GLU A 56 -3.30 -15.18 5.72
C GLU A 56 -3.64 -16.67 5.58
N ALA A 57 -4.76 -17.00 4.90
CA ALA A 57 -5.12 -18.40 4.62
C ALA A 57 -4.15 -19.10 3.66
N GLN A 58 -3.55 -18.38 2.71
CA GLN A 58 -2.53 -18.92 1.80
C GLN A 58 -1.17 -19.17 2.46
N GLU A 59 -0.88 -18.44 3.55
CA GLU A 59 0.44 -18.41 4.18
C GLU A 59 0.48 -19.01 5.59
N TYR A 60 -0.63 -19.47 6.13
CA TYR A 60 -0.76 -19.86 7.54
C TYR A 60 0.32 -20.83 8.03
N ARG A 61 0.77 -21.76 7.18
CA ARG A 61 1.83 -22.72 7.52
C ARG A 61 3.18 -22.04 7.75
N ARG A 62 3.50 -21.00 6.95
CA ARG A 62 4.73 -20.20 7.11
C ARG A 62 4.59 -19.19 8.22
N ASP A 63 3.41 -18.60 8.38
CA ASP A 63 3.09 -17.71 9.47
C ASP A 63 3.24 -18.39 10.85
N ALA A 64 3.01 -19.71 10.93
CA ALA A 64 3.22 -20.49 12.13
C ALA A 64 4.70 -20.63 12.54
N LEU A 65 5.64 -20.43 11.61
CA LEU A 65 7.09 -20.51 11.86
C LEU A 65 7.68 -19.19 12.38
N MET A 66 6.96 -18.08 12.28
CA MET A 66 7.43 -16.75 12.66
C MET A 66 6.87 -16.33 14.02
N ASP A 67 7.70 -15.86 14.95
CA ASP A 67 7.27 -15.42 16.29
C ASP A 67 6.20 -14.33 16.24
N ARG A 68 6.31 -13.41 15.27
CA ARG A 68 5.39 -12.31 15.10
C ARG A 68 4.00 -12.75 14.63
N THR A 69 3.88 -13.86 13.88
CA THR A 69 2.66 -14.25 13.17
C THR A 69 2.06 -15.57 13.62
N ARG A 70 2.78 -16.39 14.39
CA ARG A 70 2.28 -17.70 14.89
C ARG A 70 1.02 -17.61 15.76
N LEU A 71 0.75 -16.44 16.37
CA LEU A 71 -0.44 -16.20 17.18
C LEU A 71 -1.63 -15.60 16.38
N ARG A 72 -1.49 -15.45 15.06
CA ARG A 72 -2.59 -15.04 14.19
C ARG A 72 -3.75 -16.03 14.23
N PRO A 73 -4.99 -15.61 13.88
CA PRO A 73 -6.17 -16.46 14.01
C PRO A 73 -6.09 -17.81 13.31
N ILE A 74 -5.50 -17.88 12.11
CA ILE A 74 -5.40 -19.14 11.35
C ILE A 74 -4.25 -20.01 11.88
N PRO A 75 -2.99 -19.53 11.99
CA PRO A 75 -1.89 -20.32 12.53
C PRO A 75 -2.15 -20.85 13.93
N SER A 76 -2.84 -20.09 14.78
CA SER A 76 -3.20 -20.51 16.16
C SER A 76 -4.40 -21.46 16.24
N GLY A 77 -4.99 -21.86 15.10
CA GLY A 77 -6.13 -22.80 15.07
C GLY A 77 -7.48 -22.20 15.47
N LYS A 78 -7.59 -20.88 15.71
CA LYS A 78 -8.86 -20.24 16.11
C LYS A 78 -9.92 -20.26 15.00
N ILE A 79 -9.48 -20.32 13.73
CA ILE A 79 -10.34 -20.40 12.56
C ILE A 79 -9.71 -21.27 11.49
N SER A 80 -10.53 -22.06 10.82
CA SER A 80 -10.09 -22.93 9.72
C SER A 80 -9.73 -22.13 8.47
N PRO A 81 -8.58 -22.42 7.79
CA PRO A 81 -8.20 -21.78 6.54
C PRO A 81 -9.29 -21.84 5.47
N ILE A 82 -9.97 -22.96 5.34
CA ILE A 82 -11.04 -23.17 4.34
C ILE A 82 -12.23 -22.21 4.55
N ARG A 83 -12.61 -21.96 5.81
CA ARG A 83 -13.67 -21.00 6.13
C ARG A 83 -13.27 -19.59 5.77
N VAL A 84 -12.00 -19.22 6.01
CA VAL A 84 -11.48 -17.90 5.65
C VAL A 84 -11.44 -17.73 4.13
N VAL A 85 -11.03 -18.76 3.38
CA VAL A 85 -11.07 -18.73 1.90
C VAL A 85 -12.50 -18.51 1.40
N ALA A 86 -13.48 -19.25 1.94
CA ALA A 86 -14.89 -19.12 1.53
C ALA A 86 -15.42 -17.71 1.84
N TRP A 87 -15.19 -17.18 3.05
CA TRP A 87 -15.61 -15.83 3.42
C TRP A 87 -14.92 -14.76 2.58
N SER A 88 -13.61 -14.91 2.33
CA SER A 88 -12.87 -13.98 1.48
C SER A 88 -13.41 -13.96 0.05
N ALA A 89 -13.75 -15.11 -0.52
CA ALA A 89 -14.34 -15.20 -1.86
C ALA A 89 -15.68 -14.46 -1.93
N ILE A 90 -16.56 -14.66 -0.94
CA ILE A 90 -17.85 -13.96 -0.88
C ILE A 90 -17.66 -12.44 -0.77
N LEU A 91 -16.75 -12.01 0.12
CA LEU A 91 -16.48 -10.58 0.33
C LEU A 91 -15.81 -9.92 -0.88
N VAL A 92 -14.90 -10.62 -1.55
CA VAL A 92 -14.29 -10.15 -2.81
C VAL A 92 -15.37 -9.96 -3.88
N LEU A 93 -16.25 -10.95 -4.08
CA LEU A 93 -17.34 -10.85 -5.06
C LEU A 93 -18.27 -9.68 -4.72
N ALA A 94 -18.68 -9.55 -3.46
CA ALA A 94 -19.52 -8.44 -3.02
C ALA A 94 -18.86 -7.07 -3.26
N ALA A 95 -17.57 -6.94 -2.94
CA ALA A 95 -16.83 -5.71 -3.15
C ALA A 95 -16.65 -5.39 -4.65
N LEU A 96 -16.35 -6.38 -5.49
CA LEU A 96 -16.24 -6.19 -6.94
C LEU A 96 -17.59 -5.80 -7.56
N THR A 97 -18.69 -6.40 -7.10
CA THR A 97 -20.04 -5.98 -7.50
C THR A 97 -20.33 -4.54 -7.12
N ALA A 98 -20.00 -4.14 -5.88
CA ALA A 98 -20.13 -2.76 -5.44
C ALA A 98 -19.30 -1.79 -6.29
N LEU A 99 -18.04 -2.13 -6.60
CA LEU A 99 -17.18 -1.33 -7.48
C LEU A 99 -17.72 -1.24 -8.90
N PHE A 100 -18.32 -2.33 -9.41
CA PHE A 100 -18.99 -2.31 -10.72
C PHE A 100 -20.18 -1.34 -10.74
N LEU A 101 -21.00 -1.36 -9.70
CA LEU A 101 -22.16 -0.45 -9.59
C LEU A 101 -21.76 1.02 -9.40
N LEU A 102 -20.59 1.28 -8.77
CA LEU A 102 -20.09 2.63 -8.48
C LEU A 102 -19.27 3.25 -9.62
N GLY A 103 -18.44 2.45 -10.30
CA GLY A 103 -17.46 2.92 -11.28
C GLY A 103 -17.34 2.04 -12.54
N GLY A 104 -18.33 1.15 -12.77
CA GLY A 104 -18.38 0.32 -13.98
C GLY A 104 -17.32 -0.75 -14.05
N SER A 105 -17.16 -1.30 -15.26
CA SER A 105 -16.24 -2.42 -15.53
C SER A 105 -14.77 -2.09 -15.24
N VAL A 106 -14.36 -0.82 -15.43
CA VAL A 106 -12.97 -0.40 -15.17
C VAL A 106 -12.64 -0.47 -13.67
N ALA A 107 -13.53 0.05 -12.80
CA ALA A 107 -13.32 0.00 -11.36
C ALA A 107 -13.31 -1.45 -10.83
N ALA A 108 -14.24 -2.28 -11.28
CA ALA A 108 -14.28 -3.70 -10.93
C ALA A 108 -13.05 -4.45 -11.46
N GLY A 109 -12.63 -4.16 -12.70
CA GLY A 109 -11.44 -4.75 -13.32
C GLY A 109 -10.15 -4.41 -12.57
N LEU A 110 -9.98 -3.15 -12.14
CA LEU A 110 -8.87 -2.72 -11.29
C LEU A 110 -8.90 -3.43 -9.93
N GLY A 111 -10.09 -3.56 -9.31
CA GLY A 111 -10.27 -4.31 -8.07
C GLY A 111 -9.90 -5.79 -8.23
N ALA A 112 -10.36 -6.44 -9.30
CA ALA A 112 -10.01 -7.81 -9.62
C ALA A 112 -8.50 -7.97 -9.86
N LEU A 113 -7.89 -7.03 -10.61
CA LEU A 113 -6.45 -6.99 -10.84
C LEU A 113 -5.68 -6.89 -9.51
N ALA A 114 -6.11 -6.04 -8.58
CA ALA A 114 -5.48 -5.92 -7.26
C ALA A 114 -5.49 -7.25 -6.49
N VAL A 115 -6.63 -7.94 -6.46
CA VAL A 115 -6.75 -9.25 -5.79
C VAL A 115 -5.89 -10.30 -6.48
N LEU A 116 -5.96 -10.41 -7.81
CA LEU A 116 -5.15 -11.36 -8.58
C LEU A 116 -3.66 -11.11 -8.41
N TRP A 117 -3.25 -9.84 -8.46
CA TRP A 117 -1.84 -9.48 -8.28
C TRP A 117 -1.34 -9.79 -6.87
N TYR A 118 -2.11 -9.43 -5.85
CA TYR A 118 -1.73 -9.67 -4.45
C TYR A 118 -1.75 -11.15 -4.09
N ASN A 119 -2.87 -11.84 -4.34
CA ASN A 119 -3.09 -13.20 -3.89
C ASN A 119 -2.58 -14.25 -4.90
N GLY A 120 -2.62 -13.95 -6.20
CA GLY A 120 -2.17 -14.87 -7.25
C GLY A 120 -0.69 -14.75 -7.58
N ILE A 121 -0.13 -13.53 -7.62
CA ILE A 121 1.26 -13.30 -8.05
C ILE A 121 2.15 -13.03 -6.84
N TYR A 122 1.93 -11.93 -6.12
CA TYR A 122 2.84 -11.48 -5.06
C TYR A 122 2.98 -12.49 -3.92
N THR A 123 1.89 -13.08 -3.45
CA THR A 123 1.90 -14.07 -2.35
C THR A 123 2.80 -15.27 -2.66
N TYR A 124 2.85 -15.71 -3.91
CA TYR A 124 3.71 -16.81 -4.33
C TYR A 124 5.12 -16.34 -4.69
N LEU A 125 5.26 -15.19 -5.36
CA LEU A 125 6.54 -14.65 -5.76
C LEU A 125 7.47 -14.37 -4.58
N LYS A 126 6.94 -13.89 -3.45
CA LYS A 126 7.74 -13.64 -2.24
C LYS A 126 8.35 -14.90 -1.62
N ARG A 127 7.87 -16.08 -2.02
CA ARG A 127 8.41 -17.37 -1.57
C ARG A 127 9.68 -17.77 -2.31
N VAL A 128 9.90 -17.22 -3.50
CA VAL A 128 10.97 -17.63 -4.43
C VAL A 128 11.88 -16.48 -4.86
N SER A 129 11.47 -15.22 -4.66
CA SER A 129 12.24 -14.06 -5.12
C SER A 129 12.30 -12.95 -4.08
N SER A 130 13.50 -12.44 -3.83
CA SER A 130 13.71 -11.23 -3.03
C SER A 130 13.24 -9.95 -3.73
N LEU A 131 13.02 -9.97 -5.07
CA LEU A 131 12.43 -8.86 -5.84
C LEU A 131 10.91 -8.73 -5.68
N ALA A 132 10.25 -9.67 -5.00
CA ALA A 132 8.81 -9.62 -4.76
C ALA A 132 8.28 -8.27 -4.26
N PRO A 133 8.97 -7.51 -3.37
CA PRO A 133 8.53 -6.19 -2.96
C PRO A 133 8.38 -5.18 -4.12
N VAL A 134 9.25 -5.24 -5.14
CA VAL A 134 9.18 -4.37 -6.32
C VAL A 134 7.95 -4.71 -7.15
N VAL A 135 7.74 -6.00 -7.45
CA VAL A 135 6.54 -6.48 -8.17
C VAL A 135 5.27 -6.22 -7.35
N GLY A 136 5.35 -6.42 -6.03
CA GLY A 136 4.25 -6.17 -5.10
C GLY A 136 3.85 -4.71 -4.97
N SER A 137 4.73 -3.76 -5.29
CA SER A 137 4.44 -2.32 -5.18
C SER A 137 3.30 -1.85 -6.09
N LEU A 138 3.02 -2.58 -7.18
CA LEU A 138 1.87 -2.30 -8.04
C LEU A 138 0.54 -2.34 -7.29
N ILE A 139 0.42 -3.17 -6.24
CA ILE A 139 -0.81 -3.27 -5.44
C ILE A 139 -1.17 -1.92 -4.80
N GLY A 140 -0.18 -1.15 -4.36
CA GLY A 140 -0.41 0.18 -3.76
C GLY A 140 -0.78 1.26 -4.77
N ALA A 141 -0.48 1.06 -6.04
CA ALA A 141 -0.80 1.99 -7.12
C ALA A 141 -2.27 1.90 -7.59
N ILE A 142 -2.95 0.78 -7.34
CA ILE A 142 -4.30 0.51 -7.87
C ILE A 142 -5.42 1.24 -7.09
N PRO A 143 -5.44 1.29 -5.75
CA PRO A 143 -6.54 1.88 -5.00
C PRO A 143 -6.88 3.32 -5.38
N PRO A 144 -5.92 4.26 -5.55
CA PRO A 144 -6.26 5.64 -5.95
C PRO A 144 -6.93 5.70 -7.33
N ALA A 145 -6.49 4.84 -8.28
CA ALA A 145 -7.12 4.74 -9.60
C ALA A 145 -8.57 4.23 -9.51
N ILE A 146 -8.86 3.26 -8.60
CA ILE A 146 -10.24 2.82 -8.35
C ILE A 146 -11.08 3.99 -7.83
N GLY A 147 -10.56 4.75 -6.85
CA GLY A 147 -11.27 5.90 -6.29
C GLY A 147 -11.59 6.96 -7.35
N TRP A 148 -10.62 7.30 -8.18
CA TRP A 148 -10.75 8.24 -9.30
C TRP A 148 -11.83 7.79 -10.31
N VAL A 149 -11.80 6.53 -10.72
CA VAL A 149 -12.79 5.96 -11.67
C VAL A 149 -14.19 5.92 -11.04
N CYS A 150 -14.33 5.55 -9.76
CA CYS A 150 -15.61 5.60 -9.05
C CYS A 150 -16.17 7.02 -8.91
N ALA A 151 -15.30 8.03 -8.96
CA ALA A 151 -15.70 9.43 -8.99
C ALA A 151 -16.20 9.90 -10.37
N GLY A 152 -15.96 9.14 -11.43
CA GLY A 152 -16.33 9.44 -12.83
C GLY A 152 -15.15 9.78 -13.72
N GLY A 153 -13.90 9.71 -13.18
CA GLY A 153 -12.70 9.96 -13.94
C GLY A 153 -12.30 8.81 -14.86
N VAL A 154 -11.46 9.11 -15.84
CA VAL A 154 -10.80 8.13 -16.71
C VAL A 154 -9.35 7.95 -16.26
N LEU A 155 -8.68 6.89 -16.71
CA LEU A 155 -7.26 6.67 -16.40
C LEU A 155 -6.40 7.59 -17.28
N ASP A 156 -6.10 8.77 -16.77
CA ASP A 156 -5.35 9.85 -17.42
C ASP A 156 -4.07 10.24 -16.68
N GLY A 157 -3.36 11.27 -17.16
CA GLY A 157 -2.10 11.74 -16.59
C GLY A 157 -2.16 12.05 -15.09
N PRO A 158 -3.14 12.82 -14.61
CA PRO A 158 -3.29 13.14 -13.19
C PRO A 158 -3.31 11.90 -12.30
N ILE A 159 -4.23 10.96 -12.54
CA ILE A 159 -4.34 9.78 -11.66
C ILE A 159 -3.17 8.81 -11.83
N LEU A 160 -2.62 8.69 -13.04
CA LEU A 160 -1.45 7.85 -13.27
C LEU A 160 -0.22 8.38 -12.53
N SER A 161 -0.07 9.71 -12.37
CA SER A 161 1.00 10.32 -11.57
C SER A 161 0.87 9.98 -10.09
N LEU A 162 -0.34 10.03 -9.52
CA LEU A 162 -0.59 9.63 -8.12
C LEU A 162 -0.36 8.12 -7.90
N SER A 163 -0.83 7.31 -8.83
CA SER A 163 -0.60 5.85 -8.81
C SER A 163 0.89 5.53 -8.90
N PHE A 164 1.64 6.23 -9.76
CA PHE A 164 3.08 6.08 -9.91
C PHE A 164 3.83 6.50 -8.63
N PHE A 165 3.45 7.63 -8.02
CA PHE A 165 4.01 8.04 -6.73
C PHE A 165 3.85 6.95 -5.66
N LEU A 166 2.66 6.37 -5.52
CA LEU A 166 2.40 5.33 -4.52
C LEU A 166 3.13 4.01 -4.84
N LEU A 167 3.32 3.68 -6.13
CA LEU A 167 4.17 2.59 -6.56
C LEU A 167 5.62 2.80 -6.11
N MET A 168 6.18 3.98 -6.42
CA MET A 168 7.56 4.34 -6.06
C MET A 168 7.76 4.37 -4.55
N TRP A 169 6.78 4.88 -3.80
CA TRP A 169 6.81 4.90 -2.34
C TRP A 169 6.82 3.50 -1.71
N GLN A 170 6.07 2.56 -2.29
CA GLN A 170 5.87 1.25 -1.66
C GLN A 170 7.12 0.38 -1.68
N VAL A 171 7.99 0.52 -2.67
CA VAL A 171 9.24 -0.26 -2.76
C VAL A 171 10.16 -0.03 -1.55
N PRO A 172 10.61 1.20 -1.24
CA PRO A 172 11.45 1.46 -0.07
C PRO A 172 10.71 1.20 1.25
N HIS A 173 9.39 1.40 1.32
CA HIS A 173 8.58 1.00 2.47
C HIS A 173 8.73 -0.49 2.78
N PHE A 174 8.60 -1.37 1.79
CA PHE A 174 8.75 -2.81 1.97
C PHE A 174 10.19 -3.21 2.33
N TRP A 175 11.20 -2.58 1.74
CA TRP A 175 12.58 -2.89 2.07
C TRP A 175 12.96 -2.45 3.49
N LEU A 176 12.49 -1.30 3.93
CA LEU A 176 12.66 -0.84 5.32
C LEU A 176 11.93 -1.75 6.30
N LEU A 177 10.75 -2.26 5.93
CA LEU A 177 10.07 -3.28 6.72
C LEU A 177 10.88 -4.58 6.77
N ALA A 178 11.39 -5.07 5.64
CA ALA A 178 12.21 -6.28 5.56
C ALA A 178 13.50 -6.15 6.39
N LEU A 179 14.16 -4.98 6.38
CA LEU A 179 15.33 -4.69 7.22
C LEU A 179 15.01 -4.76 8.72
N ARG A 180 13.76 -4.42 9.10
CA ARG A 180 13.32 -4.46 10.51
C ARG A 180 12.96 -5.87 10.99
N VAL A 181 12.47 -6.74 10.10
CA VAL A 181 11.94 -8.07 10.44
C VAL A 181 12.71 -9.20 9.74
N SER A 182 13.96 -8.97 9.39
CA SER A 182 14.79 -9.94 8.65
C SER A 182 14.89 -11.30 9.33
N GLY A 183 15.00 -11.32 10.67
CA GLY A 183 15.06 -12.56 11.45
C GLY A 183 13.81 -13.44 11.30
N ASP A 184 12.62 -12.85 11.33
CA ASP A 184 11.36 -13.58 11.14
C ASP A 184 11.28 -14.21 9.74
N TYR A 185 11.73 -13.47 8.71
CA TYR A 185 11.74 -13.97 7.33
C TYR A 185 12.74 -15.11 7.13
N GLU A 186 13.88 -15.06 7.81
CA GLU A 186 14.87 -16.15 7.79
C GLU A 186 14.32 -17.42 8.43
N GLN A 187 13.61 -17.32 9.56
CA GLN A 187 12.93 -18.44 10.22
C GLN A 187 11.90 -19.11 9.30
N ALA A 188 11.18 -18.32 8.50
CA ALA A 188 10.18 -18.82 7.56
C ALA A 188 10.73 -19.17 6.17
N HIS A 189 12.05 -19.21 6.01
CA HIS A 189 12.75 -19.53 4.75
C HIS A 189 12.33 -18.64 3.55
N PHE A 190 12.01 -17.36 3.79
CA PHE A 190 11.79 -16.42 2.70
C PHE A 190 13.13 -15.88 2.17
N PRO A 191 13.30 -15.76 0.84
CA PRO A 191 14.44 -15.07 0.27
C PRO A 191 14.37 -13.59 0.62
N THR A 192 15.46 -13.04 1.19
CA THR A 192 15.54 -11.64 1.58
C THR A 192 16.66 -10.91 0.83
N PHE A 193 16.43 -9.65 0.48
CA PHE A 193 17.48 -8.80 -0.08
C PHE A 193 18.66 -8.60 0.89
N VAL A 194 18.39 -8.62 2.20
CA VAL A 194 19.44 -8.53 3.22
C VAL A 194 20.46 -9.66 3.04
N ARG A 195 19.97 -10.90 2.80
CA ARG A 195 20.82 -12.06 2.56
C ARG A 195 21.54 -11.99 1.20
N ALA A 196 20.87 -11.44 0.18
CA ALA A 196 21.41 -11.38 -1.19
C ALA A 196 22.49 -10.29 -1.35
N MET A 197 22.32 -9.13 -0.75
CA MET A 197 23.14 -7.93 -0.99
C MET A 197 23.87 -7.40 0.26
N GLY A 198 23.49 -7.86 1.46
CA GLY A 198 23.91 -7.29 2.73
C GLY A 198 23.19 -5.99 3.10
N ALA A 199 23.13 -5.67 4.39
CA ALA A 199 22.38 -4.53 4.92
C ALA A 199 22.88 -3.17 4.38
N GLY A 200 24.20 -3.03 4.16
CA GLY A 200 24.79 -1.78 3.67
C GLY A 200 24.43 -1.46 2.22
N ALA A 201 24.47 -2.45 1.32
CA ALA A 201 24.06 -2.25 -0.07
C ALA A 201 22.56 -2.00 -0.15
N LEU A 202 21.75 -2.77 0.59
CA LEU A 202 20.31 -2.56 0.65
C LEU A 202 19.94 -1.17 1.19
N SER A 203 20.66 -0.65 2.20
CA SER A 203 20.43 0.72 2.70
C SER A 203 20.68 1.77 1.62
N ARG A 204 21.74 1.65 0.82
CA ARG A 204 22.03 2.58 -0.29
C ARG A 204 20.93 2.54 -1.36
N VAL A 205 20.54 1.34 -1.79
CA VAL A 205 19.45 1.17 -2.78
C VAL A 205 18.13 1.70 -2.22
N THR A 206 17.82 1.42 -0.96
CA THR A 206 16.62 1.95 -0.28
C THR A 206 16.63 3.48 -0.23
N PHE A 207 17.78 4.10 0.03
CA PHE A 207 17.92 5.56 -0.03
C PHE A 207 17.62 6.11 -1.43
N MET A 208 18.21 5.51 -2.48
CA MET A 208 17.97 5.94 -3.88
C MET A 208 16.49 5.86 -4.25
N TRP A 209 15.81 4.77 -3.89
CA TRP A 209 14.37 4.63 -4.14
C TRP A 209 13.53 5.58 -3.29
N THR A 210 13.96 5.91 -2.08
CA THR A 210 13.29 6.91 -1.22
C THR A 210 13.39 8.29 -1.84
N ALA A 211 14.56 8.67 -2.36
CA ALA A 211 14.75 9.93 -3.07
C ALA A 211 13.94 9.98 -4.38
N ALA A 212 13.91 8.87 -5.14
CA ALA A 212 13.07 8.76 -6.33
C ALA A 212 11.57 8.84 -6.02
N ALA A 213 11.11 8.23 -4.91
CA ALA A 213 9.73 8.38 -4.43
C ALA A 213 9.43 9.84 -4.04
N ALA A 214 10.36 10.54 -3.40
CA ALA A 214 10.20 11.95 -3.09
C ALA A 214 10.11 12.81 -4.36
N ALA A 215 10.96 12.55 -5.35
CA ALA A 215 10.92 13.24 -6.64
C ALA A 215 9.64 12.94 -7.45
N SER A 216 9.14 11.69 -7.38
CA SER A 216 7.91 11.31 -8.10
C SER A 216 6.67 12.04 -7.63
N ALA A 217 6.62 12.53 -6.38
CA ALA A 217 5.53 13.36 -5.90
C ALA A 217 5.44 14.70 -6.64
N LEU A 218 6.55 15.22 -7.18
CA LEU A 218 6.57 16.46 -7.98
C LEU A 218 5.90 16.28 -9.34
N LEU A 219 5.67 15.05 -9.79
CA LEU A 219 4.90 14.77 -11.00
C LEU A 219 3.41 15.10 -10.83
N LEU A 220 2.89 15.11 -9.59
CA LEU A 220 1.47 15.38 -9.33
C LEU A 220 1.01 16.72 -9.93
N PRO A 221 1.62 17.87 -9.60
CA PRO A 221 1.26 19.14 -10.23
C PRO A 221 1.65 19.19 -11.72
N ILE A 222 2.76 18.55 -12.13
CA ILE A 222 3.20 18.54 -13.55
C ILE A 222 2.16 17.86 -14.45
N PHE A 223 1.54 16.79 -13.99
CA PHE A 223 0.50 16.07 -14.74
C PHE A 223 -0.92 16.61 -14.47
N GLY A 224 -1.05 17.75 -13.83
CA GLY A 224 -2.33 18.45 -13.67
C GLY A 224 -3.24 17.89 -12.58
N LEU A 225 -2.69 17.15 -11.60
CA LEU A 225 -3.49 16.75 -10.43
C LEU A 225 -3.89 17.96 -9.57
N SER A 226 -3.13 19.06 -9.65
CA SER A 226 -3.39 20.35 -9.03
C SER A 226 -2.75 21.47 -9.84
N ASN A 227 -3.40 22.61 -9.87
CA ASN A 227 -2.86 23.85 -10.44
C ASN A 227 -2.31 24.80 -9.37
N SER A 228 -2.33 24.42 -8.10
CA SER A 228 -1.85 25.23 -6.99
C SER A 228 -0.32 25.20 -6.90
N PRO A 229 0.36 26.36 -7.01
CA PRO A 229 1.81 26.43 -6.81
C PRO A 229 2.21 26.07 -5.36
N PHE A 230 1.31 26.28 -4.40
CA PHE A 230 1.55 25.95 -2.99
C PHE A 230 1.67 24.45 -2.77
N LEU A 231 0.87 23.61 -3.49
CA LEU A 231 1.03 22.17 -3.44
C LEU A 231 2.43 21.76 -3.93
N GLY A 232 2.87 22.27 -5.09
CA GLY A 232 4.19 21.97 -5.64
C GLY A 232 5.34 22.32 -4.69
N LEU A 233 5.31 23.52 -4.10
CA LEU A 233 6.30 23.95 -3.10
C LEU A 233 6.26 23.10 -1.83
N GLY A 234 5.07 22.76 -1.33
CA GLY A 234 4.89 21.91 -0.16
C GLY A 234 5.45 20.49 -0.40
N LEU A 235 5.17 19.91 -1.58
CA LEU A 235 5.71 18.60 -1.97
C LEU A 235 7.23 18.63 -2.12
N ALA A 236 7.81 19.70 -2.69
CA ALA A 236 9.25 19.87 -2.81
C ALA A 236 9.92 19.96 -1.43
N ALA A 237 9.38 20.77 -0.52
CA ALA A 237 9.88 20.90 0.85
C ALA A 237 9.79 19.59 1.63
N ALA A 238 8.64 18.90 1.55
CA ALA A 238 8.44 17.62 2.19
C ALA A 238 9.34 16.51 1.60
N GLY A 239 9.54 16.51 0.28
CA GLY A 239 10.46 15.60 -0.40
C GLY A 239 11.92 15.82 -0.01
N ALA A 240 12.34 17.09 0.10
CA ALA A 240 13.67 17.44 0.60
C ALA A 240 13.87 17.00 2.05
N TRP A 241 12.87 17.21 2.92
CA TRP A 241 12.88 16.73 4.29
C TRP A 241 13.02 15.20 4.35
N LEU A 242 12.19 14.45 3.59
CA LEU A 242 12.25 12.99 3.56
C LEU A 242 13.64 12.51 3.11
N THR A 243 14.17 13.10 2.02
CA THR A 243 15.48 12.73 1.47
C THR A 243 16.59 12.97 2.48
N PHE A 244 16.56 14.11 3.19
CA PHE A 244 17.52 14.42 4.24
C PHE A 244 17.44 13.44 5.41
N VAL A 245 16.24 13.15 5.91
CA VAL A 245 16.03 12.19 7.02
C VAL A 245 16.49 10.79 6.61
N ALA A 246 16.13 10.34 5.40
CA ALA A 246 16.55 9.04 4.88
C ALA A 246 18.07 8.96 4.71
N TRP A 247 18.72 9.99 4.17
CA TRP A 247 20.16 10.05 4.06
C TRP A 247 20.85 9.92 5.43
N ARG A 248 20.41 10.72 6.41
CA ARG A 248 20.95 10.68 7.76
C ARG A 248 20.75 9.32 8.44
N ALA A 249 19.57 8.73 8.27
CA ALA A 249 19.19 7.47 8.91
C ALA A 249 19.87 6.24 8.28
N LEU A 250 20.12 6.26 6.97
CA LEU A 250 20.60 5.09 6.23
C LEU A 250 22.11 5.10 5.94
N ARG A 251 22.80 6.21 6.13
CA ARG A 251 24.26 6.29 5.96
C ARG A 251 25.05 5.40 6.94
N ALA A 252 24.48 5.14 8.13
CA ALA A 252 25.00 4.22 9.13
C ALA A 252 23.95 3.14 9.42
N PRO A 253 24.00 1.98 8.70
CA PRO A 253 22.98 0.94 8.83
C PRO A 253 22.84 0.41 10.26
N GLY A 254 21.63 0.44 10.82
CA GLY A 254 21.31 -0.06 12.14
C GLY A 254 19.82 -0.01 12.45
N LYS A 255 19.38 -0.74 13.47
CA LYS A 255 17.94 -0.87 13.82
C LYS A 255 17.24 0.49 14.01
N GLN A 256 17.92 1.45 14.66
CA GLN A 256 17.35 2.78 14.89
C GLN A 256 17.19 3.58 13.60
N GLY A 257 18.21 3.58 12.71
CA GLY A 257 18.15 4.25 11.41
C GLY A 257 17.03 3.67 10.53
N PHE A 258 16.94 2.34 10.45
CA PHE A 258 15.85 1.69 9.69
C PHE A 258 14.46 2.04 10.23
N ARG A 259 14.30 2.14 11.55
CA ARG A 259 13.05 2.58 12.17
C ARG A 259 12.74 4.04 11.81
N GLN A 260 13.72 4.94 11.89
CA GLN A 260 13.53 6.36 11.57
C GLN A 260 13.15 6.54 10.10
N ALA A 261 13.88 5.91 9.18
CA ALA A 261 13.55 5.96 7.74
C ALA A 261 12.16 5.38 7.44
N PHE A 262 11.79 4.26 8.08
CA PHE A 262 10.47 3.64 7.94
C PHE A 262 9.35 4.57 8.41
N VAL A 263 9.52 5.22 9.54
CA VAL A 263 8.53 6.18 10.06
C VAL A 263 8.43 7.38 9.14
N ALA A 264 9.56 7.96 8.73
CA ALA A 264 9.59 9.14 7.87
C ALA A 264 8.90 8.91 6.52
N ILE A 265 9.16 7.78 5.85
CA ILE A 265 8.54 7.48 4.54
C ILE A 265 7.02 7.27 4.64
N ASN A 266 6.55 6.70 5.76
CA ASN A 266 5.10 6.54 5.99
C ASN A 266 4.42 7.87 6.28
N TYR A 267 5.03 8.74 7.10
CA TYR A 267 4.53 10.10 7.31
C TYR A 267 4.49 10.89 6.00
N TYR A 268 5.51 10.75 5.16
CA TYR A 268 5.55 11.40 3.86
C TYR A 268 4.37 11.00 2.97
N ALA A 269 4.04 9.71 2.87
CA ALA A 269 2.88 9.27 2.09
C ALA A 269 1.56 9.85 2.61
N VAL A 270 1.37 9.85 3.93
CA VAL A 270 0.17 10.45 4.54
C VAL A 270 0.12 11.97 4.29
N LEU A 271 1.27 12.64 4.38
CA LEU A 271 1.39 14.07 4.11
C LEU A 271 1.04 14.38 2.65
N VAL A 272 1.58 13.64 1.69
CA VAL A 272 1.28 13.83 0.25
C VAL A 272 -0.21 13.61 -0.01
N MET A 273 -0.80 12.51 0.47
CA MET A 273 -2.23 12.23 0.29
C MET A 273 -3.10 13.30 0.96
N GLY A 274 -2.74 13.73 2.17
CA GLY A 274 -3.44 14.78 2.89
C GLY A 274 -3.34 16.14 2.16
N ALA A 275 -2.16 16.49 1.63
CA ALA A 275 -1.96 17.70 0.86
C ALA A 275 -2.80 17.70 -0.42
N VAL A 276 -2.86 16.57 -1.15
CA VAL A 276 -3.70 16.43 -2.35
C VAL A 276 -5.19 16.60 -2.00
N ILE A 277 -5.66 15.99 -0.92
CA ILE A 277 -7.07 16.14 -0.48
C ILE A 277 -7.37 17.59 -0.10
N LEU A 278 -6.49 18.21 0.69
CA LEU A 278 -6.67 19.60 1.13
C LEU A 278 -6.65 20.56 -0.06
N ASP A 279 -5.71 20.38 -0.98
CA ASP A 279 -5.63 21.20 -2.18
C ASP A 279 -6.88 21.05 -3.06
N ALA A 280 -7.36 19.81 -3.26
CA ALA A 280 -8.57 19.55 -4.02
C ALA A 280 -9.83 20.19 -3.40
N VAL A 281 -9.94 20.24 -2.07
CA VAL A 281 -11.13 20.77 -1.37
C VAL A 281 -11.05 22.29 -1.18
N LEU A 282 -9.86 22.83 -0.91
CA LEU A 282 -9.66 24.25 -0.57
C LEU A 282 -9.18 25.11 -1.76
N GLY A 283 -8.58 24.50 -2.78
CA GLY A 283 -7.95 25.17 -3.92
C GLY A 283 -8.93 25.64 -5.01
N ARG A 284 -10.21 25.84 -4.67
CA ARG A 284 -11.24 26.37 -5.57
C ARG A 284 -11.14 27.88 -5.73
#